data_acc5bef93c82777968d8be8b725bd07e
#
_entry.id   acc5bef93c82777968d8be8b725bd07e
#
_cell.length_a   1.000
_cell.length_b   1.000
_cell.length_c   1.000
_cell.angle_alpha   90.00
_cell.angle_beta   90.00
_cell.angle_gamma   90.00
#
_symmetry.space_group_name_H-M   'P 1'
#
loop_
_entity.id
_entity.type
_entity.pdbx_description
1 polymer ?
#
loop_
_entity_poly.entity_id
_entity_poly.type
_entity_poly.pdbx_seq_one_letter_code
_entity_poly.pdbx_strand_id
1 'polypeptide(L)'
;MDIDPYKEFGASVELLSFLPSDFFPSIRDLLDTASALYREALESPEHCSPHHTALRQAILCWGELMNLATWVGSNLEDPASRELVVSYVNVNMGLKIRQLLWFHISCLTFGRETVLEYLVSFGVWIRTPPAYRPPNAPILSTLPETTVVRRRGRSPRRRTPSPRRRRSQSPRRRRSQSRES
;
A
#
# COMPACT_ATOMS: atom_id res chain seq x y z
N MET A 1 -28.28 -5.85 7.99
CA MET A 1 -27.25 -5.90 9.03
C MET A 1 -25.92 -5.48 8.44
N ASP A 2 -25.28 -4.52 9.08
CA ASP A 2 -23.98 -4.07 8.63
C ASP A 2 -22.90 -4.93 9.23
N ILE A 3 -22.09 -5.51 8.36
CA ILE A 3 -20.95 -6.30 8.78
C ILE A 3 -19.69 -5.57 8.39
N ASP A 4 -18.85 -5.27 9.38
CA ASP A 4 -17.58 -4.60 9.14
C ASP A 4 -16.46 -5.59 9.42
N PRO A 5 -15.79 -6.08 8.37
CA PRO A 5 -14.76 -7.11 8.55
C PRO A 5 -13.51 -6.60 9.26
N TYR A 6 -13.38 -5.30 9.43
CA TYR A 6 -12.21 -4.71 10.10
C TYR A 6 -12.43 -4.46 11.58
N LYS A 7 -13.68 -4.57 12.03
CA LYS A 7 -14.02 -4.16 13.40
C LYS A 7 -13.21 -4.88 14.46
N GLU A 8 -13.05 -6.18 14.32
CA GLU A 8 -12.32 -6.98 15.31
C GLU A 8 -10.82 -6.66 15.30
N PHE A 9 -10.34 -5.92 14.30
CA PHE A 9 -8.94 -5.53 14.21
C PHE A 9 -8.73 -4.04 14.51
N GLY A 10 -9.77 -3.37 15.01
CA GLY A 10 -9.63 -1.97 15.41
C GLY A 10 -9.78 -0.97 14.28
N ALA A 11 -10.17 -1.41 13.09
CA ALA A 11 -10.36 -0.53 11.95
C ALA A 11 -11.82 -0.54 11.51
N SER A 12 -12.12 0.07 10.38
CA SER A 12 -13.47 0.14 9.85
C SER A 12 -13.43 0.28 8.34
N VAL A 13 -14.53 -0.08 7.70
CA VAL A 13 -14.69 0.13 6.26
C VAL A 13 -14.51 1.61 5.93
N GLU A 14 -15.06 2.47 6.77
CA GLU A 14 -14.95 3.91 6.55
C GLU A 14 -13.49 4.37 6.57
N LEU A 15 -12.73 3.87 7.53
CA LEU A 15 -11.33 4.28 7.66
C LEU A 15 -10.52 3.91 6.41
N LEU A 16 -10.77 2.74 5.84
CA LEU A 16 -10.09 2.32 4.64
C LEU A 16 -10.63 3.00 3.38
N SER A 17 -11.85 3.52 3.43
CA SER A 17 -12.46 4.15 2.27
C SER A 17 -11.75 5.42 1.83
N PHE A 18 -10.92 6.01 2.68
CA PHE A 18 -10.15 7.19 2.31
C PHE A 18 -9.01 6.88 1.36
N LEU A 19 -8.58 5.62 1.29
CA LEU A 19 -7.53 5.22 0.36
C LEU A 19 -8.11 5.09 -1.04
N PRO A 20 -7.49 5.73 -2.04
CA PRO A 20 -7.99 5.60 -3.41
C PRO A 20 -7.75 4.21 -3.96
N SER A 21 -8.57 3.81 -4.94
CA SER A 21 -8.51 2.45 -5.47
C SER A 21 -7.15 2.10 -6.09
N ASP A 22 -6.46 3.10 -6.66
CA ASP A 22 -5.16 2.85 -7.27
C ASP A 22 -4.03 2.78 -6.24
N PHE A 23 -4.34 3.03 -4.97
CA PHE A 23 -3.37 2.82 -3.89
C PHE A 23 -3.00 1.35 -3.73
N PHE A 24 -3.97 0.46 -3.96
CA PHE A 24 -3.78 -0.97 -3.68
C PHE A 24 -3.07 -1.67 -4.84
N PRO A 25 -2.13 -2.59 -4.53
CA PRO A 25 -1.54 -3.43 -5.58
C PRO A 25 -2.61 -4.25 -6.31
N SER A 26 -2.22 -4.87 -7.40
CA SER A 26 -3.13 -5.74 -8.14
C SER A 26 -3.56 -6.92 -7.28
N ILE A 27 -4.73 -7.47 -7.60
CA ILE A 27 -5.23 -8.61 -6.84
C ILE A 27 -4.30 -9.82 -6.98
N ARG A 28 -3.67 -9.99 -8.14
CA ARG A 28 -2.71 -11.07 -8.34
C ARG A 28 -1.53 -10.95 -7.38
N ASP A 29 -0.94 -9.75 -7.29
CA ASP A 29 0.20 -9.54 -6.41
C ASP A 29 -0.18 -9.75 -4.95
N LEU A 30 -1.36 -9.25 -4.56
CA LEU A 30 -1.84 -9.41 -3.20
C LEU A 30 -2.12 -10.87 -2.87
N LEU A 31 -2.72 -11.62 -3.81
CA LEU A 31 -2.99 -13.04 -3.60
C LEU A 31 -1.70 -13.84 -3.46
N ASP A 32 -0.69 -13.54 -4.28
CA ASP A 32 0.58 -14.23 -4.21
C ASP A 32 1.24 -14.00 -2.84
N THR A 33 1.27 -12.76 -2.39
CA THR A 33 1.84 -12.43 -1.08
C THR A 33 1.05 -13.06 0.05
N ALA A 34 -0.27 -12.97 -0.01
CA ALA A 34 -1.14 -13.52 1.02
C ALA A 34 -0.97 -15.04 1.12
N SER A 35 -0.89 -15.72 -0.02
CA SER A 35 -0.72 -17.17 -0.05
C SER A 35 0.62 -17.58 0.56
N ALA A 36 1.68 -16.83 0.28
CA ALA A 36 2.99 -17.10 0.86
C ALA A 36 2.96 -16.97 2.38
N LEU A 37 2.35 -15.88 2.87
CA LEU A 37 2.24 -15.64 4.31
C LEU A 37 1.43 -16.73 4.99
N TYR A 38 0.34 -17.17 4.37
CA TYR A 38 -0.49 -18.21 4.94
C TYR A 38 0.25 -19.54 5.00
N ARG A 39 1.03 -19.87 3.95
CA ARG A 39 1.82 -21.10 3.94
C ARG A 39 2.85 -21.09 5.05
N GLU A 40 3.50 -19.94 5.30
CA GLU A 40 4.45 -19.83 6.40
C GLU A 40 3.78 -20.12 7.75
N ALA A 41 2.55 -19.66 7.92
CA ALA A 41 1.81 -19.87 9.14
C ALA A 41 1.46 -21.34 9.34
N LEU A 42 1.25 -22.08 8.24
CA LEU A 42 0.99 -23.51 8.33
C LEU A 42 2.22 -24.29 8.82
N GLU A 43 3.41 -23.81 8.43
CA GLU A 43 4.66 -24.46 8.84
C GLU A 43 5.02 -24.12 10.28
N SER A 44 4.58 -22.99 10.77
CA SER A 44 4.85 -22.55 12.14
C SER A 44 3.54 -22.10 12.78
N PRO A 45 2.70 -23.05 13.23
CA PRO A 45 1.37 -22.71 13.76
C PRO A 45 1.38 -21.69 14.90
N GLU A 46 2.45 -21.65 15.69
CA GLU A 46 2.55 -20.69 16.79
C GLU A 46 2.62 -19.24 16.28
N HIS A 47 2.97 -19.05 15.02
CA HIS A 47 3.01 -17.71 14.41
C HIS A 47 1.70 -17.35 13.73
N CYS A 48 0.74 -18.28 13.71
CA CYS A 48 -0.55 -18.04 13.11
C CYS A 48 -1.35 -17.05 13.95
N SER A 49 -1.93 -16.06 13.30
CA SER A 49 -2.71 -15.00 13.97
C SER A 49 -4.08 -14.86 13.31
N PRO A 50 -4.98 -14.08 13.92
CA PRO A 50 -6.26 -13.80 13.27
C PRO A 50 -6.11 -13.17 11.89
N HIS A 51 -5.01 -12.45 11.62
CA HIS A 51 -4.76 -11.89 10.30
C HIS A 51 -4.54 -12.99 9.26
N HIS A 52 -3.87 -14.08 9.64
CA HIS A 52 -3.68 -15.21 8.72
C HIS A 52 -5.02 -15.88 8.40
N THR A 53 -5.88 -16.02 9.40
CA THR A 53 -7.21 -16.57 9.19
C THR A 53 -8.02 -15.69 8.23
N ALA A 54 -7.93 -14.37 8.43
CA ALA A 54 -8.64 -13.43 7.56
C ALA A 54 -8.11 -13.48 6.13
N LEU A 55 -6.80 -13.65 5.95
CA LEU A 55 -6.22 -13.80 4.63
C LEU A 55 -6.77 -15.04 3.92
N ARG A 56 -6.83 -16.15 4.66
CA ARG A 56 -7.38 -17.38 4.09
C ARG A 56 -8.82 -17.17 3.64
N GLN A 57 -9.62 -16.52 4.48
CA GLN A 57 -11.03 -16.27 4.15
C GLN A 57 -11.17 -15.37 2.92
N ALA A 58 -10.31 -14.35 2.80
CA ALA A 58 -10.35 -13.46 1.65
C ALA A 58 -9.96 -14.19 0.36
N ILE A 59 -8.94 -15.04 0.43
CA ILE A 59 -8.51 -15.84 -0.73
C ILE A 59 -9.65 -16.75 -1.18
N LEU A 60 -10.29 -17.45 -0.25
CA LEU A 60 -11.40 -18.34 -0.58
C LEU A 60 -12.59 -17.57 -1.13
N CYS A 61 -12.88 -16.42 -0.55
CA CYS A 61 -13.98 -15.58 -1.02
C CYS A 61 -13.75 -15.15 -2.48
N TRP A 62 -12.54 -14.72 -2.79
CA TRP A 62 -12.22 -14.33 -4.16
C TRP A 62 -12.35 -15.51 -5.13
N GLY A 63 -11.92 -16.70 -4.69
CA GLY A 63 -12.08 -17.91 -5.50
C GLY A 63 -13.55 -18.18 -5.81
N GLU A 64 -14.43 -18.03 -4.82
CA GLU A 64 -15.86 -18.20 -5.03
C GLU A 64 -16.42 -17.15 -5.97
N LEU A 65 -15.96 -15.91 -5.86
CA LEU A 65 -16.40 -14.84 -6.75
C LEU A 65 -15.97 -15.12 -8.20
N MET A 66 -14.78 -15.66 -8.39
CA MET A 66 -14.32 -16.02 -9.73
C MET A 66 -15.12 -17.19 -10.30
N ASN A 67 -15.50 -18.14 -9.45
CA ASN A 67 -16.37 -19.24 -9.87
C ASN A 67 -17.73 -18.70 -10.30
N LEU A 68 -18.27 -17.75 -9.54
CA LEU A 68 -19.54 -17.12 -9.89
C LEU A 68 -19.44 -16.40 -11.24
N ALA A 69 -18.38 -15.65 -11.45
CA ALA A 69 -18.18 -14.91 -12.70
C ALA A 69 -18.09 -15.88 -13.88
N THR A 70 -17.40 -17.00 -13.69
CA THR A 70 -17.28 -18.03 -14.73
C THR A 70 -18.63 -18.66 -15.04
N TRP A 71 -19.40 -18.99 -13.99
CA TRP A 71 -20.72 -19.56 -14.16
C TRP A 71 -21.66 -18.62 -14.91
N VAL A 72 -21.65 -17.34 -14.51
CA VAL A 72 -22.47 -16.31 -15.16
C VAL A 72 -22.10 -16.19 -16.65
N GLY A 73 -20.80 -16.18 -16.94
CA GLY A 73 -20.33 -16.08 -18.32
C GLY A 73 -20.80 -17.23 -19.19
N SER A 74 -21.02 -18.41 -18.58
CA SER A 74 -21.42 -19.60 -19.32
C SER A 74 -22.94 -19.79 -19.37
N ASN A 75 -23.69 -19.23 -18.41
CA ASN A 75 -25.11 -19.59 -18.25
C ASN A 75 -26.10 -18.46 -18.51
N LEU A 76 -25.69 -17.19 -18.38
CA LEU A 76 -26.57 -16.08 -18.72
C LEU A 76 -26.52 -15.81 -20.21
N GLU A 77 -27.71 -15.81 -20.82
CA GLU A 77 -27.81 -15.66 -22.28
C GLU A 77 -27.70 -14.18 -22.70
N ASP A 78 -28.21 -13.28 -21.88
CA ASP A 78 -28.22 -11.86 -22.24
C ASP A 78 -26.82 -11.27 -22.03
N PRO A 79 -26.14 -10.85 -23.13
CA PRO A 79 -24.78 -10.32 -23.02
C PRO A 79 -24.67 -9.10 -22.09
N ALA A 80 -25.68 -8.22 -22.09
CA ALA A 80 -25.65 -7.02 -21.25
C ALA A 80 -25.71 -7.39 -19.77
N SER A 81 -26.58 -8.31 -19.38
CA SER A 81 -26.70 -8.78 -18.01
C SER A 81 -25.42 -9.49 -17.56
N ARG A 82 -24.88 -10.31 -18.47
CA ARG A 82 -23.64 -11.04 -18.20
C ARG A 82 -22.49 -10.10 -17.91
N GLU A 83 -22.33 -9.09 -18.78
CA GLU A 83 -21.25 -8.13 -18.62
C GLU A 83 -21.43 -7.31 -17.32
N LEU A 84 -22.65 -6.96 -16.99
CA LEU A 84 -22.93 -6.20 -15.78
C LEU A 84 -22.48 -6.95 -14.53
N VAL A 85 -22.83 -8.24 -14.43
CA VAL A 85 -22.46 -9.05 -13.26
C VAL A 85 -20.96 -9.27 -13.20
N VAL A 86 -20.34 -9.65 -14.32
CA VAL A 86 -18.90 -9.92 -14.35
C VAL A 86 -18.12 -8.66 -14.01
N SER A 87 -18.57 -7.53 -14.55
CA SER A 87 -17.91 -6.24 -14.28
C SER A 87 -18.05 -5.86 -12.82
N TYR A 88 -19.23 -6.06 -12.22
CA TYR A 88 -19.43 -5.77 -10.82
C TYR A 88 -18.48 -6.58 -9.93
N VAL A 89 -18.38 -7.89 -10.22
CA VAL A 89 -17.48 -8.76 -9.45
C VAL A 89 -16.04 -8.28 -9.57
N ASN A 90 -15.58 -8.00 -10.79
CA ASN A 90 -14.18 -7.67 -10.99
C ASN A 90 -13.81 -6.27 -10.45
N VAL A 91 -14.71 -5.32 -10.56
CA VAL A 91 -14.42 -3.94 -10.15
C VAL A 91 -14.76 -3.72 -8.68
N ASN A 92 -16.03 -3.92 -8.31
CA ASN A 92 -16.48 -3.57 -6.97
C ASN A 92 -16.06 -4.58 -5.91
N MET A 93 -16.29 -5.86 -6.18
CA MET A 93 -15.89 -6.88 -5.22
C MET A 93 -14.37 -7.04 -5.20
N GLY A 94 -13.75 -6.88 -6.38
CA GLY A 94 -12.29 -6.92 -6.46
C GLY A 94 -11.63 -5.84 -5.62
N LEU A 95 -12.20 -4.64 -5.60
CA LEU A 95 -11.66 -3.57 -4.77
C LEU A 95 -11.75 -3.93 -3.29
N LYS A 96 -12.88 -4.47 -2.86
CA LYS A 96 -13.04 -4.87 -1.45
C LYS A 96 -12.07 -5.97 -1.05
N ILE A 97 -11.84 -6.93 -1.93
CA ILE A 97 -10.88 -8.01 -1.66
C ILE A 97 -9.45 -7.43 -1.61
N ARG A 98 -9.11 -6.52 -2.52
CA ARG A 98 -7.80 -5.88 -2.50
C ARG A 98 -7.58 -5.13 -1.19
N GLN A 99 -8.59 -4.42 -0.69
CA GLN A 99 -8.50 -3.72 0.58
C GLN A 99 -8.25 -4.70 1.73
N LEU A 100 -9.02 -5.79 1.78
CA LEU A 100 -8.87 -6.79 2.84
C LEU A 100 -7.48 -7.41 2.83
N LEU A 101 -7.04 -7.84 1.65
CA LEU A 101 -5.72 -8.46 1.53
C LEU A 101 -4.63 -7.48 1.93
N TRP A 102 -4.70 -6.25 1.42
CA TRP A 102 -3.70 -5.23 1.75
C TRP A 102 -3.64 -4.97 3.26
N PHE A 103 -4.81 -4.85 3.89
CA PHE A 103 -4.87 -4.57 5.33
C PHE A 103 -4.17 -5.66 6.15
N HIS A 104 -4.53 -6.90 5.91
CA HIS A 104 -3.98 -8.00 6.70
C HIS A 104 -2.52 -8.27 6.40
N ILE A 105 -2.12 -8.17 5.13
CA ILE A 105 -0.70 -8.28 4.75
C ILE A 105 0.11 -7.19 5.44
N SER A 106 -0.40 -5.97 5.42
CA SER A 106 0.32 -4.84 6.03
C SER A 106 0.41 -4.99 7.53
N CYS A 107 -0.65 -5.47 8.18
CA CYS A 107 -0.62 -5.70 9.62
C CYS A 107 0.41 -6.77 9.99
N LEU A 108 0.56 -7.79 9.16
CA LEU A 108 1.58 -8.81 9.40
C LEU A 108 2.98 -8.30 9.13
N THR A 109 3.13 -7.39 8.19
CA THR A 109 4.43 -6.85 7.80
C THR A 109 4.91 -5.73 8.72
N PHE A 110 4.02 -4.78 9.04
CA PHE A 110 4.39 -3.57 9.78
C PHE A 110 3.87 -3.56 11.21
N GLY A 111 2.92 -4.42 11.54
CA GLY A 111 2.25 -4.40 12.83
C GLY A 111 0.91 -3.68 12.73
N ARG A 112 -0.09 -4.21 13.45
CA ARG A 112 -1.43 -3.65 13.41
C ARG A 112 -1.45 -2.19 13.83
N GLU A 113 -0.73 -1.86 14.89
CA GLU A 113 -0.73 -0.51 15.43
C GLU A 113 -0.21 0.50 14.41
N THR A 114 0.88 0.13 13.73
CA THR A 114 1.47 0.98 12.70
C THR A 114 0.49 1.23 11.56
N VAL A 115 -0.22 0.18 11.14
CA VAL A 115 -1.19 0.30 10.06
C VAL A 115 -2.35 1.18 10.47
N LEU A 116 -2.86 1.01 11.70
CA LEU A 116 -3.98 1.81 12.17
C LEU A 116 -3.60 3.29 12.27
N GLU A 117 -2.41 3.59 12.77
CA GLU A 117 -1.92 4.96 12.83
C GLU A 117 -1.78 5.55 11.43
N TYR A 118 -1.29 4.75 10.50
CA TYR A 118 -1.17 5.19 9.11
C TYR A 118 -2.53 5.54 8.52
N LEU A 119 -3.52 4.68 8.74
CA LEU A 119 -4.86 4.90 8.18
C LEU A 119 -5.48 6.18 8.72
N VAL A 120 -5.32 6.43 10.01
CA VAL A 120 -5.82 7.66 10.62
C VAL A 120 -5.10 8.87 10.02
N SER A 121 -3.78 8.80 9.91
CA SER A 121 -2.98 9.90 9.35
C SER A 121 -3.36 10.18 7.90
N PHE A 122 -3.54 9.13 7.11
CA PHE A 122 -3.93 9.31 5.71
C PHE A 122 -5.31 9.93 5.61
N GLY A 123 -6.26 9.48 6.45
CA GLY A 123 -7.60 10.05 6.45
C GLY A 123 -7.61 11.53 6.76
N VAL A 124 -6.78 11.95 7.72
CA VAL A 124 -6.62 13.36 8.04
C VAL A 124 -6.02 14.11 6.87
N TRP A 125 -4.96 13.54 6.29
CA TRP A 125 -4.25 14.18 5.18
C TRP A 125 -5.16 14.39 3.98
N ILE A 126 -5.91 13.36 3.58
CA ILE A 126 -6.75 13.44 2.37
C ILE A 126 -7.94 14.38 2.56
N ARG A 127 -8.44 14.52 3.80
CA ARG A 127 -9.54 15.42 4.09
C ARG A 127 -9.09 16.86 4.30
N THR A 128 -7.79 17.08 4.47
CA THR A 128 -7.25 18.43 4.56
C THR A 128 -7.27 19.07 3.16
N PRO A 129 -7.76 20.31 3.03
CA PRO A 129 -7.77 20.94 1.71
C PRO A 129 -6.35 21.01 1.12
N PRO A 130 -6.23 20.87 -0.20
CA PRO A 130 -4.90 20.83 -0.83
C PRO A 130 -4.00 22.01 -0.47
N ALA A 131 -4.58 23.20 -0.29
CA ALA A 131 -3.81 24.39 0.04
C ALA A 131 -3.12 24.30 1.40
N TYR A 132 -3.65 23.48 2.30
CA TYR A 132 -3.17 23.41 3.68
C TYR A 132 -2.50 22.10 4.03
N ARG A 133 -2.52 21.11 3.14
CA ARG A 133 -1.93 19.82 3.47
C ARG A 133 -0.49 19.73 3.00
N PRO A 134 0.33 18.92 3.68
CA PRO A 134 1.69 18.67 3.21
C PRO A 134 1.66 18.09 1.80
N PRO A 135 2.67 18.40 0.97
CA PRO A 135 2.65 17.94 -0.43
C PRO A 135 2.73 16.43 -0.59
N ASN A 136 3.37 15.74 0.35
CA ASN A 136 3.51 14.28 0.25
C ASN A 136 2.56 13.59 1.20
N ALA A 137 1.87 12.57 0.69
CA ALA A 137 1.00 11.74 1.52
C ALA A 137 1.82 10.97 2.55
N PRO A 138 1.20 10.59 3.68
CA PRO A 138 1.89 9.72 4.65
C PRO A 138 2.37 8.44 4.00
N ILE A 139 3.48 7.91 4.48
CA ILE A 139 4.10 6.70 3.96
C ILE A 139 4.02 5.62 5.03
N LEU A 140 3.54 4.44 4.65
CA LEU A 140 3.49 3.30 5.57
C LEU A 140 4.88 2.71 5.69
N SER A 141 5.44 2.76 6.91
CA SER A 141 6.80 2.34 7.15
C SER A 141 6.97 1.95 8.61
N THR A 142 7.93 1.06 8.88
CA THR A 142 8.31 0.73 10.25
C THR A 142 9.26 1.77 10.84
N LEU A 143 9.80 2.66 10.01
CA LEU A 143 10.72 3.69 10.49
C LEU A 143 9.95 4.80 11.18
N PRO A 144 10.47 5.29 12.30
CA PRO A 144 9.83 6.43 12.97
C PRO A 144 9.80 7.63 12.04
N GLU A 145 8.66 8.29 12.02
CA GLU A 145 8.48 9.43 11.14
C GLU A 145 9.40 10.59 11.53
N THR A 146 9.69 10.72 12.81
CA THR A 146 10.55 11.79 13.27
C THR A 146 11.96 11.70 12.71
N THR A 147 12.42 10.52 12.34
CA THR A 147 13.77 10.39 11.78
C THR A 147 13.84 10.93 10.36
N VAL A 148 12.70 11.01 9.69
CA VAL A 148 12.65 11.50 8.31
C VAL A 148 12.60 13.02 8.28
N VAL A 149 11.86 13.60 9.19
CA VAL A 149 11.56 15.02 9.15
C VAL A 149 12.76 15.88 9.47
N ARG A 150 13.56 15.44 10.34
CA ARG A 150 14.56 16.30 10.83
C ARG A 150 15.54 16.66 9.90
N ARG A 151 15.35 17.16 9.50
CA ARG A 151 16.17 17.41 8.75
C ARG A 151 16.17 18.25 7.89
N ARG A 152 15.55 18.86 8.35
CA ARG A 152 15.53 19.59 7.85
C ARG A 152 16.00 20.28 7.45
N GLY A 153 15.81 20.04 7.78
CA GLY A 153 16.31 20.31 7.46
C GLY A 153 16.82 21.10 7.07
N ARG A 154 17.01 21.25 7.22
CA ARG A 154 17.74 21.62 7.01
C ARG A 154 18.53 21.48 6.30
N SER A 155 18.22 21.22 6.27
CA SER A 155 18.96 20.91 5.68
C SER A 155 19.58 20.87 5.11
N PRO A 156 19.65 20.85 5.08
CA PRO A 156 20.36 20.61 4.41
C PRO A 156 20.88 20.84 3.67
N ARG A 157 20.63 20.95 3.72
CA ARG A 157 21.07 20.90 3.15
C ARG A 157 21.77 21.17 2.51
N ARG A 158 21.74 21.34 2.60
CA ARG A 158 22.31 21.29 2.18
C ARG A 158 23.12 21.38 1.60
N ARG A 159 23.14 21.46 1.60
CA ARG A 159 23.87 21.26 1.15
C ARG A 159 24.64 21.39 0.44
N THR A 160 24.52 21.57 0.46
CA THR A 160 25.29 21.39 -0.18
C THR A 160 26.00 21.53 -0.69
N PRO A 161 26.28 21.72 -0.83
CA PRO A 161 27.13 21.62 -1.48
C PRO A 161 27.86 21.70 -2.03
N SER A 162 27.76 21.72 -2.11
CA SER A 162 28.53 21.50 -2.64
C SER A 162 29.31 21.52 -3.17
N PRO A 163 29.57 21.52 -3.28
CA PRO A 163 30.36 21.34 -3.88
C PRO A 163 31.06 21.50 -4.52
N ARG A 164 31.01 21.49 -4.51
CA ARG A 164 31.59 21.39 -5.04
C ARG A 164 32.40 21.73 -5.56
N ARG A 165 32.43 21.80 -5.46
CA ARG A 165 33.06 21.86 -5.85
C ARG A 165 33.91 22.08 -6.30
N ARG A 166 33.98 22.12 -6.26
CA ARG A 166 34.66 22.08 -6.65
C ARG A 166 35.48 22.23 -7.23
N ARG A 167 35.43 22.25 -7.24
CA ARG A 167 36.07 22.16 -7.81
C ARG A 167 36.80 22.43 -8.30
N SER A 168 36.63 22.64 -8.20
CA SER A 168 37.29 22.63 -8.75
C SER A 168 38.00 22.95 -9.04
N GLN A 169 37.91 22.70 -8.86
CA GLN A 169 38.55 22.71 -9.30
C GLN A 169 39.32 22.86 -9.70
N SER A 170 39.29 22.98 -9.71
CA SER A 170 40.14 22.88 -10.28
C SER A 170 40.93 23.04 -10.72
N PRO A 171 41.11 23.09 -10.81
CA PRO A 171 41.97 23.04 -11.40
C PRO A 171 42.64 23.39 -11.88
N ARG A 172 42.33 23.18 -11.77
CA ARG A 172 42.93 23.15 -12.33
C ARG A 172 43.75 23.51 -12.77
N ARG A 173 43.58 23.44 -12.64
CA ARG A 173 44.28 23.48 -13.10
C ARG A 173 45.02 23.73 -13.50
N ARG A 174 44.90 23.62 -13.49
CA ARG A 174 45.61 23.56 -13.97
C ARG A 174 46.29 23.93 -14.49
N ARG A 175 46.11 23.80 -14.49
CA ARG A 175 46.75 23.84 -15.10
C ARG A 175 47.45 24.22 -15.55
N SER A 176 47.21 24.20 -15.47
CA SER A 176 47.97 24.29 -16.01
C SER A 176 48.61 24.57 -16.32
N GLN A 177 48.50 24.18 -16.35
CA GLN A 177 49.15 24.11 -16.89
C GLN A 177 49.79 24.29 -17.38
N SER A 178 49.94 24.38 -17.39
CA SER A 178 50.74 24.29 -18.05
C SER A 178 51.27 24.68 -18.56
N ARG A 179 51.56 24.75 -18.84
CA ARG A 179 52.18 24.82 -19.51
C ARG A 179 52.81 25.17 -20.02
N GLU A 180 53.07 25.09 -20.18
CA GLU A 180 53.79 25.17 -20.79
C GLU A 180 54.51 25.20 -21.28
N SER A 181 54.80 24.96 -21.88
CA SER A 181 55.53 24.74 -22.40
C SER A 181 56.09 24.82 -22.81
#